data_9342e0603f68485a2e31ef58e0e1c6cc
#
_entry.id   9342e0603f68485a2e31ef58e0e1c6cc
#
_cell.length_a   1.000
_cell.length_b   1.000
_cell.length_c   1.000
_cell.angle_alpha   90.00
_cell.angle_beta   90.00
_cell.angle_gamma   90.00
#
_symmetry.space_group_name_H-M   'P 1'
#
loop_
_entity.id
_entity.type
_entity.pdbx_description
1 polymer ?
#
loop_
_entity_poly.entity_id
_entity_poly.type
_entity_poly.pdbx_seq_one_letter_code
_entity_poly.pdbx_strand_id
1 'polypeptide(L)'
;VEELTRLIRSDMRPALGGTEPGAIAFAAAKARSYTSGEVISVTVKLNSGMYKNAFTCGIPNSREVGSEFAAALGAIAGNEELGLESLSDVKQKDAERAEKLVKQGKVQVILQDISSRIFIEVEVKTKLDQAVVTIEDTHTNITGIVVNGEVRFANSKEKTKGGEAEEKPQIHRYTFRQLCEYADIADVSELEFIWEAYRVNLELFEAGMTSERTTFAKSLLRKNGGMVFSGEEKKTASLLCNAAIEARVIGLDKPAMSIT
;
A
#
# COMPACT_ATOMS: atom_id res chain seq x y z
N VAL A 1 -8.20 26.49 -9.38
CA VAL A 1 -9.05 25.31 -9.59
C VAL A 1 -8.22 24.22 -10.27
N GLU A 2 -7.78 24.40 -11.49
CA GLU A 2 -7.10 23.39 -12.34
C GLU A 2 -5.88 22.72 -11.66
N GLU A 3 -5.05 23.48 -10.93
CA GLU A 3 -3.87 22.94 -10.25
C GLU A 3 -4.29 21.98 -9.10
N LEU A 4 -5.30 22.34 -8.30
CA LEU A 4 -5.80 21.47 -7.23
C LEU A 4 -6.49 20.22 -7.78
N THR A 5 -7.29 20.35 -8.84
CA THR A 5 -7.91 19.22 -9.54
C THR A 5 -6.84 18.23 -10.03
N ARG A 6 -5.76 18.75 -10.64
CA ARG A 6 -4.65 17.92 -11.10
C ARG A 6 -3.92 17.24 -9.95
N LEU A 7 -3.71 17.95 -8.84
CA LEU A 7 -3.08 17.40 -7.64
C LEU A 7 -3.89 16.22 -7.09
N ILE A 8 -5.21 16.40 -6.90
CA ILE A 8 -6.11 15.32 -6.44
C ILE A 8 -6.03 14.12 -7.37
N ARG A 9 -6.11 14.34 -8.67
CA ARG A 9 -6.05 13.27 -9.68
C ARG A 9 -4.71 12.52 -9.65
N SER A 10 -3.60 13.21 -9.42
CA SER A 10 -2.28 12.57 -9.34
C SER A 10 -2.09 11.72 -8.09
N ASP A 11 -2.76 12.11 -6.99
CA ASP A 11 -2.66 11.41 -5.70
C ASP A 11 -3.63 10.23 -5.56
N MET A 12 -4.68 10.20 -6.40
CA MET A 12 -5.63 9.10 -6.41
C MET A 12 -5.06 7.90 -7.17
N ARG A 13 -4.80 6.80 -6.46
CA ARG A 13 -4.23 5.58 -7.06
C ARG A 13 -4.92 4.33 -6.54
N PRO A 14 -5.15 3.33 -7.40
CA PRO A 14 -5.59 2.02 -6.94
C PRO A 14 -4.48 1.33 -6.14
N ALA A 15 -4.88 0.64 -5.08
CA ALA A 15 -3.99 -0.19 -4.27
C ALA A 15 -4.73 -1.46 -3.83
N LEU A 16 -4.07 -2.59 -3.90
CA LEU A 16 -4.60 -3.87 -3.45
C LEU A 16 -4.19 -4.11 -1.99
N GLY A 17 -5.18 -4.21 -1.10
CA GLY A 17 -4.93 -4.35 0.34
C GLY A 17 -4.39 -3.07 0.99
N GLY A 18 -3.65 -3.22 2.10
CA GLY A 18 -2.98 -2.10 2.78
C GLY A 18 -1.80 -1.56 1.97
N THR A 19 -1.61 -0.24 1.97
CA THR A 19 -0.48 0.38 1.24
C THR A 19 0.87 -0.05 1.79
N GLU A 20 0.99 -0.22 3.11
CA GLU A 20 2.25 -0.63 3.73
C GLU A 20 2.68 -2.05 3.30
N PRO A 21 1.87 -3.10 3.42
CA PRO A 21 2.26 -4.42 2.91
C PRO A 21 2.41 -4.45 1.39
N GLY A 22 1.60 -3.67 0.66
CA GLY A 22 1.74 -3.52 -0.80
C GLY A 22 3.10 -2.96 -1.20
N ALA A 23 3.57 -1.90 -0.53
CA ALA A 23 4.89 -1.32 -0.77
C ALA A 23 6.04 -2.27 -0.42
N ILE A 24 5.90 -3.06 0.65
CA ILE A 24 6.89 -4.07 1.04
C ILE A 24 6.94 -5.19 0.00
N ALA A 25 5.78 -5.67 -0.45
CA ALA A 25 5.70 -6.69 -1.51
C ALA A 25 6.29 -6.18 -2.84
N PHE A 26 6.00 -4.93 -3.20
CA PHE A 26 6.58 -4.27 -4.36
C PHE A 26 8.11 -4.18 -4.28
N ALA A 27 8.65 -3.73 -3.14
CA ALA A 27 10.09 -3.67 -2.92
C ALA A 27 10.74 -5.06 -3.02
N ALA A 28 10.10 -6.08 -2.44
CA ALA A 28 10.57 -7.47 -2.52
C ALA A 28 10.52 -8.03 -3.95
N ALA A 29 9.45 -7.79 -4.69
CA ALA A 29 9.32 -8.16 -6.10
C ALA A 29 10.40 -7.47 -6.95
N LYS A 30 10.63 -6.17 -6.70
CA LYS A 30 11.67 -5.41 -7.38
C LYS A 30 13.07 -5.92 -7.06
N ALA A 31 13.39 -6.22 -5.81
CA ALA A 31 14.66 -6.83 -5.45
C ALA A 31 14.80 -8.22 -6.11
N ARG A 32 13.73 -8.99 -6.13
CA ARG A 32 13.70 -10.31 -6.77
C ARG A 32 13.99 -10.27 -8.26
N SER A 33 13.54 -9.24 -8.99
CA SER A 33 13.79 -9.12 -10.43
C SER A 33 15.28 -8.96 -10.80
N TYR A 34 16.11 -8.59 -9.84
CA TYR A 34 17.58 -8.51 -9.99
C TYR A 34 18.32 -9.77 -9.54
N THR A 35 17.62 -10.83 -9.13
CA THR A 35 18.26 -12.05 -8.62
C THR A 35 17.83 -13.28 -9.41
N SER A 36 18.69 -14.30 -9.42
CA SER A 36 18.46 -15.60 -10.07
C SER A 36 18.42 -16.73 -9.04
N GLY A 37 17.76 -17.83 -9.38
CA GLY A 37 17.71 -19.02 -8.51
C GLY A 37 16.66 -18.93 -7.41
N GLU A 38 16.73 -19.83 -6.45
CA GLU A 38 15.74 -19.97 -5.35
C GLU A 38 16.00 -18.93 -4.25
N VAL A 39 14.94 -18.30 -3.76
CA VAL A 39 15.01 -17.37 -2.61
C VAL A 39 15.37 -18.15 -1.35
N ILE A 40 16.44 -17.72 -0.67
CA ILE A 40 16.91 -18.32 0.59
C ILE A 40 16.41 -17.53 1.79
N SER A 41 16.45 -16.20 1.71
CA SER A 41 15.98 -15.33 2.79
C SER A 41 15.55 -13.97 2.27
N VAL A 42 14.70 -13.31 3.05
CA VAL A 42 14.25 -11.95 2.83
C VAL A 42 14.40 -11.16 4.15
N THR A 43 15.03 -10.00 4.10
CA THR A 43 15.13 -9.10 5.24
C THR A 43 14.47 -7.78 4.91
N VAL A 44 13.59 -7.32 5.77
CA VAL A 44 12.86 -6.06 5.64
C VAL A 44 13.26 -5.14 6.78
N LYS A 45 13.69 -3.92 6.47
CA LYS A 45 13.91 -2.88 7.47
C LYS A 45 12.90 -1.76 7.27
N LEU A 46 12.25 -1.34 8.33
CA LEU A 46 11.17 -0.38 8.34
C LEU A 46 11.42 0.72 9.37
N ASN A 47 10.97 1.94 9.09
CA ASN A 47 10.79 2.94 10.14
C ASN A 47 9.57 2.62 11.02
N SER A 48 9.42 3.30 12.15
CA SER A 48 8.33 3.04 13.09
C SER A 48 6.93 3.28 12.49
N GLY A 49 6.80 4.23 11.58
CA GLY A 49 5.54 4.52 10.89
C GLY A 49 5.03 3.34 10.05
N MET A 50 5.94 2.63 9.37
CA MET A 50 5.65 1.42 8.60
C MET A 50 5.53 0.19 9.51
N TYR A 51 6.41 0.09 10.52
CA TYR A 51 6.49 -1.07 11.41
C TYR A 51 5.24 -1.28 12.27
N LYS A 52 4.49 -0.21 12.61
CA LYS A 52 3.23 -0.31 13.39
C LYS A 52 2.21 -1.27 12.80
N ASN A 53 2.19 -1.43 11.47
CA ASN A 53 1.27 -2.31 10.74
C ASN A 53 1.92 -3.63 10.30
N ALA A 54 3.14 -3.91 10.76
CA ALA A 54 3.94 -5.05 10.29
C ALA A 54 3.33 -6.43 10.58
N PHE A 55 2.41 -6.53 11.54
CA PHE A 55 1.94 -7.84 12.03
C PHE A 55 0.45 -8.09 11.82
N THR A 56 -0.33 -7.10 11.38
CA THR A 56 -1.80 -7.17 11.43
C THR A 56 -2.51 -7.00 10.09
N CYS A 57 -1.85 -6.41 9.10
CA CYS A 57 -2.47 -6.19 7.80
C CYS A 57 -2.60 -7.49 7.01
N GLY A 58 -3.79 -7.77 6.49
CA GLY A 58 -4.05 -8.89 5.61
C GLY A 58 -3.31 -8.75 4.26
N ILE A 59 -2.91 -9.86 3.71
CA ILE A 59 -2.17 -9.92 2.45
C ILE A 59 -3.12 -10.39 1.34
N PRO A 60 -3.23 -9.63 0.23
CA PRO A 60 -4.04 -10.02 -0.91
C PRO A 60 -3.67 -11.42 -1.43
N ASN A 61 -4.66 -12.17 -1.91
CA ASN A 61 -4.51 -13.54 -2.42
C ASN A 61 -3.91 -14.53 -1.41
N SER A 62 -3.98 -14.20 -0.11
CA SER A 62 -3.50 -15.05 0.98
C SER A 62 -4.50 -15.00 2.16
N ARG A 63 -4.42 -15.96 3.06
CA ARG A 63 -5.11 -15.93 4.36
C ARG A 63 -4.22 -15.38 5.46
N GLU A 64 -2.97 -15.09 5.13
CA GLU A 64 -1.94 -14.67 6.03
C GLU A 64 -1.96 -13.16 6.25
N VAL A 65 -1.28 -12.71 7.29
CA VAL A 65 -1.16 -11.32 7.69
C VAL A 65 0.29 -10.95 7.94
N GLY A 66 0.59 -9.68 7.79
CA GLY A 66 1.87 -9.11 8.22
C GLY A 66 2.92 -8.95 7.13
N SER A 67 3.88 -8.11 7.44
CA SER A 67 4.94 -7.69 6.50
C SER A 67 5.88 -8.84 6.10
N GLU A 68 6.06 -9.84 6.96
CA GLU A 68 6.85 -11.03 6.63
C GLU A 68 6.24 -11.78 5.45
N PHE A 69 4.91 -11.98 5.48
CA PHE A 69 4.19 -12.63 4.38
C PHE A 69 4.16 -11.76 3.13
N ALA A 70 3.96 -10.44 3.27
CA ALA A 70 4.02 -9.52 2.15
C ALA A 70 5.37 -9.61 1.43
N ALA A 71 6.47 -9.55 2.18
CA ALA A 71 7.82 -9.64 1.65
C ALA A 71 8.12 -11.01 1.01
N ALA A 72 7.74 -12.09 1.69
CA ALA A 72 7.92 -13.45 1.17
C ALA A 72 7.17 -13.65 -0.15
N LEU A 73 5.92 -13.21 -0.19
CA LEU A 73 5.06 -13.38 -1.36
C LEU A 73 5.53 -12.52 -2.53
N GLY A 74 5.92 -11.26 -2.25
CA GLY A 74 6.54 -10.38 -3.25
C GLY A 74 7.82 -10.98 -3.84
N ALA A 75 8.70 -11.54 -3.01
CA ALA A 75 9.94 -12.19 -3.45
C ALA A 75 9.71 -13.50 -4.21
N ILE A 76 8.60 -14.21 -3.99
CA ILE A 76 8.31 -15.50 -4.64
C ILE A 76 7.55 -15.33 -5.95
N ALA A 77 6.56 -14.45 -6.00
CA ALA A 77 5.61 -14.37 -7.10
C ALA A 77 5.12 -12.94 -7.40
N GLY A 78 5.65 -11.93 -6.74
CA GLY A 78 5.25 -10.55 -7.00
C GLY A 78 5.68 -10.06 -8.39
N ASN A 79 4.82 -9.24 -8.99
CA ASN A 79 5.09 -8.54 -10.24
C ASN A 79 5.44 -7.07 -9.92
N GLU A 80 6.70 -6.69 -10.10
CA GLU A 80 7.19 -5.34 -9.79
C GLU A 80 6.65 -4.26 -10.72
N GLU A 81 6.13 -4.62 -11.89
CA GLU A 81 5.55 -3.65 -12.82
C GLU A 81 4.20 -3.10 -12.33
N LEU A 82 3.53 -3.84 -11.45
CA LEU A 82 2.22 -3.48 -10.92
C LEU A 82 2.28 -2.60 -9.64
N GLY A 83 3.46 -2.22 -9.17
CA GLY A 83 3.61 -1.35 -8.01
C GLY A 83 2.87 -1.88 -6.78
N LEU A 84 1.95 -1.10 -6.21
CA LEU A 84 1.16 -1.49 -5.03
C LEU A 84 0.18 -2.65 -5.27
N GLU A 85 -0.05 -3.04 -6.51
CA GLU A 85 -0.84 -4.19 -6.91
C GLU A 85 0.04 -5.41 -7.27
N SER A 86 1.30 -5.40 -6.86
CA SER A 86 2.30 -6.44 -7.18
C SER A 86 1.87 -7.86 -6.82
N LEU A 87 0.89 -8.04 -5.95
CA LEU A 87 0.37 -9.33 -5.52
C LEU A 87 -0.93 -9.75 -6.23
N SER A 88 -1.42 -9.02 -7.23
CA SER A 88 -2.71 -9.30 -7.90
C SER A 88 -2.76 -10.67 -8.60
N ASP A 89 -1.64 -11.11 -9.17
CA ASP A 89 -1.55 -12.35 -9.95
C ASP A 89 -1.09 -13.58 -9.13
N VAL A 90 -0.89 -13.41 -7.82
CA VAL A 90 -0.40 -14.46 -6.93
C VAL A 90 -1.43 -15.59 -6.79
N LYS A 91 -0.95 -16.82 -6.85
CA LYS A 91 -1.77 -18.03 -6.77
C LYS A 91 -1.59 -18.72 -5.41
N GLN A 92 -2.55 -19.57 -5.05
CA GLN A 92 -2.53 -20.34 -3.79
C GLN A 92 -1.20 -21.08 -3.56
N LYS A 93 -0.64 -21.71 -4.58
CA LYS A 93 0.66 -22.40 -4.51
C LYS A 93 1.83 -21.49 -4.13
N ASP A 94 1.75 -20.21 -4.50
CA ASP A 94 2.79 -19.23 -4.19
C ASP A 94 2.65 -18.75 -2.73
N ALA A 95 1.41 -18.62 -2.26
CA ALA A 95 1.12 -18.36 -0.86
C ALA A 95 1.65 -19.48 0.06
N GLU A 96 1.48 -20.74 -0.32
CA GLU A 96 2.02 -21.90 0.42
C GLU A 96 3.56 -21.90 0.46
N ARG A 97 4.22 -21.48 -0.63
CA ARG A 97 5.69 -21.35 -0.68
C ARG A 97 6.16 -20.20 0.23
N ALA A 98 5.45 -19.06 0.22
CA ALA A 98 5.74 -17.93 1.08
C ALA A 98 5.57 -18.32 2.56
N GLU A 99 4.47 -18.98 2.90
CA GLU A 99 4.21 -19.51 4.25
C GLU A 99 5.36 -20.41 4.74
N LYS A 100 5.82 -21.31 3.90
CA LYS A 100 6.96 -22.17 4.21
C LYS A 100 8.24 -21.38 4.51
N LEU A 101 8.51 -20.33 3.72
CA LEU A 101 9.68 -19.49 3.90
C LEU A 101 9.61 -18.74 5.24
N VAL A 102 8.45 -18.19 5.58
CA VAL A 102 8.21 -17.50 6.86
C VAL A 102 8.31 -18.47 8.03
N LYS A 103 7.64 -19.63 7.98
CA LYS A 103 7.70 -20.66 9.05
C LYS A 103 9.09 -21.20 9.30
N GLN A 104 9.97 -21.15 8.31
CA GLN A 104 11.38 -21.52 8.46
C GLN A 104 12.25 -20.41 9.08
N GLY A 105 11.67 -19.27 9.45
CA GLY A 105 12.41 -18.13 10.00
C GLY A 105 13.34 -17.45 9.00
N LYS A 106 13.08 -17.61 7.70
CA LYS A 106 13.90 -17.06 6.62
C LYS A 106 13.47 -15.67 6.18
N VAL A 107 12.41 -15.15 6.78
CA VAL A 107 11.94 -13.77 6.56
C VAL A 107 12.01 -13.03 7.88
N GLN A 108 12.60 -11.85 7.87
CA GLN A 108 12.76 -11.03 9.06
C GLN A 108 12.28 -9.61 8.80
N VAL A 109 11.55 -9.04 9.76
CA VAL A 109 11.15 -7.64 9.74
C VAL A 109 11.79 -6.92 10.93
N ILE A 110 12.55 -5.89 10.64
CA ILE A 110 13.41 -5.18 11.60
C ILE A 110 12.96 -3.72 11.68
N LEU A 111 12.80 -3.20 12.89
CA LEU A 111 12.65 -1.77 13.13
C LEU A 111 14.02 -1.09 12.96
N GLN A 112 14.14 -0.22 11.97
CA GLN A 112 15.39 0.48 11.66
C GLN A 112 15.56 1.73 12.51
N ASP A 113 14.52 2.58 12.54
CA ASP A 113 14.53 3.82 13.30
C ASP A 113 13.12 4.27 13.71
N ILE A 114 13.06 5.31 14.54
CA ILE A 114 11.79 5.94 14.97
C ILE A 114 11.64 7.25 14.20
N SER A 115 10.89 7.19 13.10
CA SER A 115 10.56 8.34 12.28
C SER A 115 9.17 8.23 11.68
N SER A 116 8.60 9.37 11.24
CA SER A 116 7.32 9.41 10.54
C SER A 116 7.46 9.33 9.02
N ARG A 117 8.66 9.50 8.47
CA ARG A 117 8.91 9.39 7.02
C ARG A 117 8.88 7.93 6.62
N ILE A 118 8.27 7.64 5.48
CA ILE A 118 8.27 6.29 4.92
C ILE A 118 9.71 5.87 4.63
N PHE A 119 10.09 4.72 5.18
CA PHE A 119 11.34 4.04 4.87
C PHE A 119 11.09 2.54 4.83
N ILE A 120 11.44 1.94 3.71
CA ILE A 120 11.39 0.50 3.47
C ILE A 120 12.70 0.11 2.79
N GLU A 121 13.44 -0.82 3.38
CA GLU A 121 14.55 -1.48 2.72
C GLU A 121 14.29 -2.98 2.70
N VAL A 122 14.29 -3.59 1.52
CA VAL A 122 14.10 -5.03 1.36
C VAL A 122 15.31 -5.64 0.70
N GLU A 123 15.92 -6.59 1.38
CA GLU A 123 16.97 -7.44 0.87
C GLU A 123 16.39 -8.81 0.49
N VAL A 124 16.61 -9.26 -0.74
CA VAL A 124 16.32 -10.62 -1.20
C VAL A 124 17.63 -11.33 -1.48
N LYS A 125 17.84 -12.47 -0.83
CA LYS A 125 18.99 -13.37 -1.06
C LYS A 125 18.55 -14.66 -1.72
N THR A 126 19.34 -15.06 -2.71
CA THR A 126 19.28 -16.37 -3.34
C THR A 126 20.61 -17.09 -3.15
N LYS A 127 20.75 -18.31 -3.72
CA LYS A 127 22.05 -19.00 -3.74
C LYS A 127 23.10 -18.30 -4.63
N LEU A 128 22.66 -17.48 -5.57
CA LEU A 128 23.51 -16.88 -6.61
C LEU A 128 23.68 -15.39 -6.40
N ASP A 129 22.63 -14.68 -5.94
CA ASP A 129 22.59 -13.23 -5.93
C ASP A 129 21.99 -12.68 -4.63
N GLN A 130 22.28 -11.41 -4.40
CA GLN A 130 21.68 -10.59 -3.36
C GLN A 130 21.27 -9.24 -3.98
N ALA A 131 20.05 -8.82 -3.75
CA ALA A 131 19.59 -7.50 -4.15
C ALA A 131 18.89 -6.79 -3.01
N VAL A 132 19.14 -5.49 -2.90
CA VAL A 132 18.55 -4.59 -1.91
C VAL A 132 17.82 -3.47 -2.65
N VAL A 133 16.57 -3.24 -2.27
CA VAL A 133 15.76 -2.13 -2.78
C VAL A 133 15.35 -1.24 -1.62
N THR A 134 15.54 0.06 -1.78
CA THR A 134 15.14 1.08 -0.80
C THR A 134 14.02 1.94 -1.37
N ILE A 135 12.97 2.16 -0.58
CA ILE A 135 11.84 3.05 -0.87
C ILE A 135 11.77 4.11 0.23
N GLU A 136 11.65 5.37 -0.14
CA GLU A 136 11.55 6.48 0.80
C GLU A 136 10.51 7.51 0.37
N ASP A 137 10.00 8.27 1.33
CA ASP A 137 9.07 9.39 1.20
C ASP A 137 7.65 9.00 0.77
N THR A 138 7.48 8.20 -0.27
CA THR A 138 6.20 7.63 -0.70
C THR A 138 6.29 6.11 -0.85
N HIS A 139 5.16 5.42 -0.88
CA HIS A 139 5.08 3.95 -0.90
C HIS A 139 5.65 3.29 -2.18
N THR A 140 5.92 4.06 -3.22
CA THR A 140 6.42 3.56 -4.52
C THR A 140 7.69 4.24 -5.01
N ASN A 141 8.23 5.21 -4.26
CA ASN A 141 9.42 5.94 -4.65
C ASN A 141 10.69 5.15 -4.31
N ILE A 142 11.22 4.43 -5.29
CA ILE A 142 12.50 3.72 -5.15
C ILE A 142 13.64 4.74 -5.16
N THR A 143 14.42 4.77 -4.09
CA THR A 143 15.58 5.66 -3.95
C THR A 143 16.92 4.94 -4.08
N GLY A 144 16.95 3.62 -3.94
CA GLY A 144 18.16 2.84 -4.06
C GLY A 144 17.93 1.42 -4.56
N ILE A 145 18.85 0.92 -5.39
CA ILE A 145 18.95 -0.49 -5.78
C ILE A 145 20.42 -0.88 -5.76
N VAL A 146 20.74 -1.90 -4.97
CA VAL A 146 22.09 -2.47 -4.87
C VAL A 146 22.01 -3.96 -5.20
N VAL A 147 22.86 -4.45 -6.09
CA VAL A 147 22.89 -5.85 -6.51
C VAL A 147 24.32 -6.38 -6.35
N ASN A 148 24.47 -7.44 -5.57
CA ASN A 148 25.77 -8.06 -5.28
C ASN A 148 26.84 -7.05 -4.78
N GLY A 149 26.39 -6.04 -4.01
CA GLY A 149 27.24 -4.97 -3.49
C GLY A 149 27.49 -3.81 -4.47
N GLU A 150 27.01 -3.90 -5.71
CA GLU A 150 27.13 -2.83 -6.69
C GLU A 150 25.85 -1.98 -6.75
N VAL A 151 26.01 -0.65 -6.71
CA VAL A 151 24.90 0.29 -6.86
C VAL A 151 24.42 0.27 -8.32
N ARG A 152 23.18 -0.15 -8.55
CA ARG A 152 22.52 -0.15 -9.88
C ARG A 152 21.69 1.09 -10.09
N PHE A 153 21.12 1.60 -9.01
CA PHE A 153 20.33 2.82 -9.02
C PHE A 153 20.49 3.54 -7.68
N ALA A 154 20.71 4.81 -7.72
CA ALA A 154 20.69 5.69 -6.56
C ALA A 154 20.06 7.01 -7.01
N ASN A 155 18.85 7.27 -6.52
CA ASN A 155 18.25 8.59 -6.62
C ASN A 155 18.76 9.38 -5.40
N SER A 156 20.04 9.80 -5.44
CA SER A 156 20.52 10.75 -4.46
C SER A 156 19.80 12.07 -4.73
N LYS A 157 18.81 12.40 -3.89
CA LYS A 157 18.65 13.82 -3.57
C LYS A 157 20.03 14.20 -3.01
N GLU A 158 20.86 14.82 -3.84
CA GLU A 158 22.03 15.53 -3.32
C GLU A 158 21.46 16.36 -2.16
N LYS A 159 21.96 16.08 -0.94
CA LYS A 159 21.86 17.03 0.14
C LYS A 159 22.68 18.20 -0.33
N THR A 160 22.06 19.06 -1.13
CA THR A 160 22.61 20.36 -1.47
C THR A 160 22.87 21.03 -0.12
N LYS A 161 24.13 21.03 0.27
CA LYS A 161 24.69 21.88 1.32
C LYS A 161 24.63 23.30 0.76
N GLY A 162 23.46 23.87 0.73
CA GLY A 162 23.23 25.22 0.24
C GLY A 162 21.72 25.44 0.24
N GLY A 163 21.22 26.08 1.26
CA GLY A 163 19.93 26.62 1.61
C GLY A 163 18.86 26.88 0.53
N GLU A 164 18.58 25.94 -0.33
CA GLU A 164 17.32 25.91 -1.05
C GLU A 164 16.32 25.16 -0.18
N ALA A 165 15.31 25.89 0.28
CA ALA A 165 14.20 25.37 1.06
C ALA A 165 13.67 24.12 0.36
N GLU A 166 13.53 22.98 1.07
CA GLU A 166 12.79 21.82 0.60
C GLU A 166 11.50 22.31 -0.04
N GLU A 167 11.30 22.04 -1.32
CA GLU A 167 10.10 22.47 -2.02
C GLU A 167 8.92 21.80 -1.32
N LYS A 168 8.16 22.58 -0.56
CA LYS A 168 7.02 22.07 0.20
C LYS A 168 6.05 21.39 -0.77
N PRO A 169 5.42 20.27 -0.37
CA PRO A 169 4.37 19.67 -1.17
C PRO A 169 3.39 20.72 -1.67
N GLN A 170 2.96 20.62 -2.91
CA GLN A 170 2.14 21.65 -3.57
C GLN A 170 0.91 22.05 -2.77
N ILE A 171 0.29 21.09 -2.06
CA ILE A 171 -0.86 21.34 -1.19
C ILE A 171 -0.55 22.36 -0.09
N HIS A 172 0.69 22.45 0.39
CA HIS A 172 1.10 23.42 1.43
C HIS A 172 1.18 24.86 0.93
N ARG A 173 1.02 25.10 -0.38
CA ARG A 173 0.91 26.45 -0.96
C ARG A 173 -0.46 27.06 -0.73
N TYR A 174 -1.45 26.24 -0.35
CA TYR A 174 -2.83 26.65 -0.15
C TYR A 174 -3.19 26.73 1.33
N THR A 175 -3.96 27.75 1.68
CA THR A 175 -4.61 27.86 2.98
C THR A 175 -5.85 26.97 3.01
N PHE A 176 -6.28 26.54 4.19
CA PHE A 176 -7.53 25.79 4.36
C PHE A 176 -8.73 26.51 3.73
N ARG A 177 -8.79 27.84 3.84
CA ARG A 177 -9.84 28.66 3.21
C ARG A 177 -9.86 28.48 1.69
N GLN A 178 -8.70 28.50 1.04
CA GLN A 178 -8.59 28.30 -0.42
C GLN A 178 -9.01 26.88 -0.83
N LEU A 179 -8.79 25.88 0.01
CA LEU A 179 -9.27 24.53 -0.25
C LEU A 179 -10.80 24.44 -0.14
N CYS A 180 -11.41 25.15 0.82
CA CYS A 180 -12.87 25.26 0.89
C CYS A 180 -13.44 26.01 -0.32
N GLU A 181 -12.86 27.15 -0.68
CA GLU A 181 -13.25 27.90 -1.87
C GLU A 181 -13.15 27.05 -3.15
N TYR A 182 -12.10 26.21 -3.27
CA TYR A 182 -12.01 25.26 -4.37
C TYR A 182 -13.19 24.28 -4.40
N ALA A 183 -13.56 23.71 -3.25
CA ALA A 183 -14.66 22.77 -3.18
C ALA A 183 -16.02 23.42 -3.57
N ASP A 184 -16.17 24.71 -3.30
CA ASP A 184 -17.39 25.46 -3.64
C ASP A 184 -17.49 25.87 -5.11
N ILE A 185 -16.34 26.09 -5.79
CA ILE A 185 -16.31 26.68 -7.14
C ILE A 185 -15.82 25.71 -8.24
N ALA A 186 -15.28 24.54 -7.87
CA ALA A 186 -14.84 23.57 -8.87
C ALA A 186 -16.05 23.02 -9.67
N ASP A 187 -15.92 23.03 -10.99
CA ASP A 187 -16.97 22.46 -11.84
C ASP A 187 -17.05 20.94 -11.61
N VAL A 188 -18.27 20.45 -11.41
CA VAL A 188 -18.52 19.02 -11.19
C VAL A 188 -17.97 18.17 -12.34
N SER A 189 -18.04 18.68 -13.56
CA SER A 189 -17.49 17.98 -14.74
C SER A 189 -15.99 17.76 -14.69
N GLU A 190 -15.23 18.67 -14.04
CA GLU A 190 -13.79 18.51 -13.82
C GLU A 190 -13.47 17.45 -12.75
N LEU A 191 -14.44 17.10 -11.92
CA LEU A 191 -14.35 16.17 -10.81
C LEU A 191 -14.92 14.77 -11.14
N GLU A 192 -15.35 14.53 -12.37
CA GLU A 192 -15.95 13.24 -12.78
C GLU A 192 -15.05 12.03 -12.49
N PHE A 193 -13.72 12.21 -12.52
CA PHE A 193 -12.77 11.14 -12.18
C PHE A 193 -12.94 10.60 -10.75
N ILE A 194 -13.55 11.36 -9.82
CA ILE A 194 -13.83 10.92 -8.45
C ILE A 194 -14.88 9.81 -8.46
N TRP A 195 -15.77 9.75 -9.46
CA TRP A 195 -16.73 8.66 -9.60
C TRP A 195 -16.06 7.31 -9.83
N GLU A 196 -14.86 7.28 -10.41
CA GLU A 196 -14.09 6.05 -10.53
C GLU A 196 -13.68 5.54 -9.14
N ALA A 197 -13.20 6.44 -8.27
CA ALA A 197 -12.88 6.09 -6.89
C ALA A 197 -14.11 5.56 -6.13
N TYR A 198 -15.26 6.19 -6.35
CA TYR A 198 -16.51 5.72 -5.75
C TYR A 198 -16.86 4.30 -6.21
N ARG A 199 -16.80 4.02 -7.52
CA ARG A 199 -17.09 2.68 -8.06
C ARG A 199 -16.15 1.61 -7.53
N VAL A 200 -14.84 1.89 -7.56
CA VAL A 200 -13.81 0.95 -7.06
C VAL A 200 -14.05 0.66 -5.57
N ASN A 201 -14.28 1.68 -4.77
CA ASN A 201 -14.51 1.51 -3.33
C ASN A 201 -15.88 0.88 -3.01
N LEU A 202 -16.87 1.06 -3.87
CA LEU A 202 -18.17 0.38 -3.73
C LEU A 202 -18.04 -1.13 -3.98
N GLU A 203 -17.28 -1.55 -4.99
CA GLU A 203 -17.00 -2.97 -5.22
C GLU A 203 -16.27 -3.61 -4.03
N LEU A 204 -15.34 -2.87 -3.43
CA LEU A 204 -14.64 -3.32 -2.23
C LEU A 204 -15.60 -3.43 -1.03
N PHE A 205 -16.52 -2.46 -0.88
CA PHE A 205 -17.57 -2.50 0.13
C PHE A 205 -18.45 -3.75 -0.05
N GLU A 206 -18.92 -4.03 -1.26
CA GLU A 206 -19.76 -5.19 -1.57
C GLU A 206 -19.02 -6.50 -1.26
N ALA A 207 -17.74 -6.60 -1.63
CA ALA A 207 -16.90 -7.73 -1.27
C ALA A 207 -16.77 -7.88 0.25
N GLY A 208 -16.60 -6.77 0.99
CA GLY A 208 -16.59 -6.77 2.45
C GLY A 208 -17.89 -7.23 3.07
N MET A 209 -19.03 -6.84 2.51
CA MET A 209 -20.35 -7.25 3.02
C MET A 209 -20.64 -8.73 2.79
N THR A 210 -20.15 -9.32 1.71
CA THR A 210 -20.39 -10.71 1.35
C THR A 210 -19.38 -11.69 1.92
N SER A 211 -18.16 -11.24 2.22
CA SER A 211 -17.08 -12.08 2.73
C SER A 211 -17.39 -12.71 4.09
N GLU A 212 -17.06 -13.98 4.25
CA GLU A 212 -17.15 -14.66 5.56
C GLU A 212 -16.06 -14.18 6.54
N ARG A 213 -14.99 -13.57 6.02
CA ARG A 213 -13.86 -13.06 6.81
C ARG A 213 -14.16 -11.75 7.53
N THR A 214 -15.17 -10.98 7.10
CA THR A 214 -15.57 -9.72 7.72
C THR A 214 -16.52 -9.94 8.89
N THR A 215 -16.32 -9.21 9.98
CA THR A 215 -17.14 -9.28 11.18
C THR A 215 -17.69 -7.92 11.59
N PHE A 216 -16.89 -6.89 11.46
CA PHE A 216 -17.23 -5.53 11.87
C PHE A 216 -18.32 -4.93 10.97
N ALA A 217 -18.17 -5.05 9.65
CA ALA A 217 -19.15 -4.63 8.66
C ALA A 217 -20.54 -5.26 8.92
N LYS A 218 -20.56 -6.58 9.16
CA LYS A 218 -21.81 -7.30 9.48
C LYS A 218 -22.44 -6.86 10.80
N SER A 219 -21.61 -6.47 11.77
CA SER A 219 -22.10 -5.94 13.04
C SER A 219 -22.71 -4.54 12.87
N LEU A 220 -22.11 -3.69 12.07
CA LEU A 220 -22.66 -2.38 11.72
C LEU A 220 -23.98 -2.50 10.96
N LEU A 221 -24.08 -3.42 9.98
CA LEU A 221 -25.31 -3.68 9.24
C LEU A 221 -26.45 -4.07 10.18
N ARG A 222 -26.19 -4.99 11.12
CA ARG A 222 -27.20 -5.38 12.13
C ARG A 222 -27.64 -4.20 12.99
N LYS A 223 -26.71 -3.34 13.40
CA LYS A 223 -27.01 -2.11 14.18
C LYS A 223 -27.80 -1.10 13.38
N ASN A 224 -27.67 -1.10 12.04
CA ASN A 224 -28.47 -0.30 11.13
C ASN A 224 -29.84 -0.94 10.78
N GLY A 225 -30.28 -1.95 11.51
CA GLY A 225 -31.54 -2.64 11.24
C GLY A 225 -31.53 -3.50 9.97
N GLY A 226 -30.37 -3.95 9.52
CA GLY A 226 -30.19 -4.74 8.30
C GLY A 226 -30.20 -3.91 7.00
N MET A 227 -30.24 -2.58 7.10
CA MET A 227 -30.25 -1.69 5.95
C MET A 227 -28.88 -1.05 5.71
N VAL A 228 -28.42 -1.08 4.46
CA VAL A 228 -27.22 -0.34 4.05
C VAL A 228 -27.52 1.16 4.05
N PHE A 229 -28.57 1.57 3.38
CA PHE A 229 -29.05 2.94 3.35
C PHE A 229 -30.15 3.11 4.40
N SER A 230 -29.79 3.68 5.54
CA SER A 230 -30.73 4.06 6.58
C SER A 230 -31.15 5.51 6.39
N GLY A 231 -32.26 5.94 7.00
CA GLY A 231 -32.63 7.35 7.04
C GLY A 231 -31.67 8.25 7.81
N GLU A 232 -30.63 7.67 8.42
CA GLU A 232 -29.58 8.38 9.14
C GLU A 232 -28.27 8.34 8.32
N GLU A 233 -27.92 9.46 7.69
CA GLU A 233 -26.72 9.61 6.85
C GLU A 233 -25.44 9.12 7.53
N LYS A 234 -25.26 9.45 8.82
CA LYS A 234 -24.08 9.04 9.59
C LYS A 234 -23.95 7.53 9.71
N LYS A 235 -25.06 6.81 9.87
CA LYS A 235 -25.04 5.33 9.93
C LYS A 235 -24.72 4.73 8.58
N THR A 236 -25.29 5.27 7.52
CA THR A 236 -25.00 4.86 6.14
C THR A 236 -23.51 5.08 5.81
N ALA A 237 -23.01 6.30 6.03
CA ALA A 237 -21.61 6.63 5.78
C ALA A 237 -20.66 5.75 6.60
N SER A 238 -20.96 5.53 7.89
CA SER A 238 -20.15 4.67 8.76
C SER A 238 -20.10 3.22 8.24
N LEU A 239 -21.23 2.68 7.80
CA LEU A 239 -21.25 1.31 7.26
C LEU A 239 -20.45 1.21 5.95
N LEU A 240 -20.67 2.12 5.00
CA LEU A 240 -19.98 2.12 3.71
C LEU A 240 -18.47 2.21 3.89
N CYS A 241 -18.00 3.20 4.66
CA CYS A 241 -16.57 3.39 4.89
C CYS A 241 -15.93 2.23 5.65
N ASN A 242 -16.53 1.80 6.77
CA ASN A 242 -15.90 0.79 7.61
C ASN A 242 -15.94 -0.61 6.99
N ALA A 243 -16.94 -0.95 6.18
CA ALA A 243 -16.95 -2.22 5.47
C ALA A 243 -15.86 -2.28 4.38
N ALA A 244 -15.68 -1.19 3.63
CA ALA A 244 -14.59 -1.09 2.66
C ALA A 244 -13.21 -1.12 3.34
N ILE A 245 -13.04 -0.40 4.45
CA ILE A 245 -11.79 -0.42 5.23
C ILE A 245 -11.50 -1.82 5.77
N GLU A 246 -12.49 -2.50 6.36
CA GLU A 246 -12.32 -3.87 6.86
C GLU A 246 -11.90 -4.82 5.73
N ALA A 247 -12.59 -4.75 4.57
CA ALA A 247 -12.26 -5.55 3.40
C ALA A 247 -10.82 -5.33 2.93
N ARG A 248 -10.37 -4.08 2.90
CA ARG A 248 -9.00 -3.71 2.56
C ARG A 248 -7.99 -4.25 3.56
N VAL A 249 -8.24 -4.04 4.87
CA VAL A 249 -7.31 -4.42 5.94
C VAL A 249 -7.14 -5.94 6.05
N ILE A 250 -8.20 -6.72 5.82
CA ILE A 250 -8.10 -8.18 5.82
C ILE A 250 -7.57 -8.76 4.50
N GLY A 251 -7.24 -7.90 3.54
CA GLY A 251 -6.64 -8.30 2.27
C GLY A 251 -7.60 -9.08 1.36
N LEU A 252 -8.82 -8.57 1.15
CA LEU A 252 -9.69 -9.12 0.10
C LEU A 252 -9.11 -8.76 -1.28
N ASP A 253 -9.38 -9.63 -2.25
CA ASP A 253 -8.90 -9.51 -3.63
C ASP A 253 -9.72 -8.49 -4.43
N LYS A 254 -9.72 -7.26 -3.96
CA LYS A 254 -10.34 -6.10 -4.60
C LYS A 254 -9.51 -4.85 -4.32
N PRO A 255 -9.24 -4.03 -5.33
CA PRO A 255 -8.53 -2.77 -5.13
C PRO A 255 -9.37 -1.77 -4.33
N ALA A 256 -8.67 -0.88 -3.64
CA ALA A 256 -9.23 0.36 -3.10
C ALA A 256 -8.64 1.54 -3.86
N MET A 257 -9.44 2.55 -4.17
CA MET A 257 -8.90 3.83 -4.58
C MET A 257 -8.44 4.59 -3.33
N SER A 258 -7.19 4.94 -3.30
CA SER A 258 -6.54 5.55 -2.14
C SER A 258 -5.79 6.81 -2.56
N ILE A 259 -5.67 7.75 -1.64
CA ILE A 259 -4.72 8.86 -1.73
C ILE A 259 -3.43 8.37 -1.06
N THR A 260 -2.32 8.49 -1.74
CA THR A 260 -1.01 7.98 -1.29
C THR A 260 -0.05 9.10 -0.96
#